data_5dd22b6f6f8c050c9fc940577a089213
#
_entry.id   5dd22b6f6f8c050c9fc940577a089213
#
_cell.length_a   1.000
_cell.length_b   1.000
_cell.length_c   1.000
_cell.angle_alpha   90.00
_cell.angle_beta   90.00
_cell.angle_gamma   90.00
#
_symmetry.space_group_name_H-M   'P 1'
#
loop_
_entity.id
_entity.type
_entity.pdbx_description
1 polymer ?
#
loop_
_entity_poly.entity_id
_entity_poly.type
_entity_poly.pdbx_seq_one_letter_code
_entity_poly.pdbx_strand_id
1 'polypeptide(L)'
;QGALAAVTLLNMCKDSVLPSFGFLFDIDGVLVRGRTPIPAARTAFRKLVNSQGQFLVPVVFVTNAGDCLRQKKADQLSHLLGISQDQVMMSHSPLRMFKSYHEKCVLVSGQGPLLDIAQDLGFCQPITIDTLREKRPLLDAVDHDRRPNILVSGDFYFKPLSVVLFGEPVRWETSLQLIIDVLLTSGYPGNPYGHENYPHIPVLACNMDLMWVAEAQSPRFGHGTFMVCLENIYKKITGKDLKYEALMGKPSRLTYQYAEHLIRAQALQRSWEQPIQTLYAVGDNLMTDVYGANLYNRYLEESSRTGSKELAPAAAARCRSVLVCTGVYSPHGEVALPTRDSITENVFHGHRDFTFDPGLVEPDHVVPDVDAAVDLVFQLENFAPH
;
A
#
# COMPACT_ATOMS: atom_id res chain seq x y z
N GLN A 1 5.00 -4.45 -57.59
CA GLN A 1 6.08 -3.88 -56.76
C GLN A 1 5.56 -3.26 -55.46
N GLY A 2 4.30 -2.84 -55.36
CA GLY A 2 3.72 -2.26 -54.12
C GLY A 2 3.33 -3.28 -53.06
N ALA A 3 2.98 -4.50 -53.41
CA ALA A 3 2.54 -5.53 -52.46
C ALA A 3 3.72 -6.20 -51.69
N LEU A 4 4.90 -6.27 -52.32
CA LEU A 4 6.10 -6.83 -51.67
C LEU A 4 6.69 -5.89 -50.62
N ALA A 5 6.59 -4.56 -50.84
CA ALA A 5 7.06 -3.56 -49.87
C ALA A 5 6.17 -3.49 -48.60
N ALA A 6 4.85 -3.68 -48.77
CA ALA A 6 3.91 -3.73 -47.63
C ALA A 6 4.09 -4.96 -46.76
N VAL A 7 4.40 -6.12 -47.36
CA VAL A 7 4.69 -7.36 -46.62
C VAL A 7 6.04 -7.29 -45.90
N THR A 8 7.04 -6.61 -46.47
CA THR A 8 8.35 -6.42 -45.80
C THR A 8 8.26 -5.43 -44.64
N LEU A 9 7.45 -4.38 -44.74
CA LEU A 9 7.18 -3.44 -43.62
C LEU A 9 6.36 -4.08 -42.51
N LEU A 10 5.41 -4.97 -42.84
CA LEU A 10 4.65 -5.75 -41.82
C LEU A 10 5.53 -6.81 -41.13
N ASN A 11 6.54 -7.34 -41.79
CA ASN A 11 7.47 -8.29 -41.19
C ASN A 11 8.59 -7.60 -40.34
N MET A 12 8.90 -6.33 -40.61
CA MET A 12 9.87 -5.58 -39.78
C MET A 12 9.30 -5.10 -38.43
N CYS A 13 7.98 -5.18 -38.21
CA CYS A 13 7.33 -4.89 -36.90
C CYS A 13 7.13 -6.14 -36.01
N LYS A 14 7.66 -7.31 -36.38
CA LYS A 14 7.40 -8.57 -35.68
C LYS A 14 8.47 -9.03 -34.71
N ASP A 15 9.57 -8.31 -34.54
CA ASP A 15 10.68 -8.76 -33.63
C ASP A 15 10.86 -7.87 -32.38
N SER A 16 9.90 -7.07 -31.96
CA SER A 16 9.93 -6.52 -30.61
C SER A 16 9.54 -7.64 -29.64
N VAL A 17 10.52 -8.16 -28.90
CA VAL A 17 10.28 -9.15 -27.84
C VAL A 17 9.33 -8.50 -26.83
N LEU A 18 8.08 -8.99 -26.76
CA LEU A 18 7.12 -8.53 -25.76
C LEU A 18 7.62 -8.89 -24.36
N PRO A 19 7.52 -7.99 -23.39
CA PRO A 19 7.99 -8.28 -22.05
C PRO A 19 7.12 -9.36 -21.39
N SER A 20 7.78 -10.32 -20.74
CA SER A 20 7.15 -11.35 -19.89
C SER A 20 7.22 -11.00 -18.40
N PHE A 21 7.58 -9.77 -18.08
CA PHE A 21 7.76 -9.27 -16.72
C PHE A 21 7.12 -7.90 -16.55
N GLY A 22 6.93 -7.48 -15.29
CA GLY A 22 6.43 -6.17 -14.91
C GLY A 22 7.10 -5.66 -13.65
N PHE A 23 7.07 -4.34 -13.48
CA PHE A 23 7.61 -3.68 -12.28
C PHE A 23 6.52 -3.25 -11.32
N LEU A 24 6.78 -3.46 -10.03
CA LEU A 24 6.07 -2.87 -8.91
C LEU A 24 7.05 -1.94 -8.19
N PHE A 25 6.94 -0.64 -8.41
CA PHE A 25 7.83 0.33 -7.76
C PHE A 25 7.17 0.90 -6.52
N ASP A 26 7.88 0.90 -5.39
CA ASP A 26 7.56 1.83 -4.32
C ASP A 26 7.88 3.27 -4.76
N ILE A 27 7.34 4.25 -4.03
CA ILE A 27 7.45 5.67 -4.38
C ILE A 27 8.42 6.37 -3.42
N ASP A 28 8.09 6.37 -2.13
CA ASP A 28 8.81 7.15 -1.12
C ASP A 28 10.09 6.40 -0.70
N GLY A 29 11.26 6.99 -0.95
CA GLY A 29 12.56 6.35 -0.74
C GLY A 29 13.10 5.63 -1.98
N VAL A 30 12.30 5.44 -3.03
CA VAL A 30 12.69 4.82 -4.30
C VAL A 30 12.73 5.84 -5.45
N LEU A 31 11.67 6.60 -5.62
CA LEU A 31 11.52 7.61 -6.69
C LEU A 31 11.67 9.02 -6.18
N VAL A 32 11.19 9.27 -4.96
CA VAL A 32 11.20 10.58 -4.30
C VAL A 32 11.60 10.44 -2.83
N ARG A 33 12.09 11.54 -2.25
CA ARG A 33 12.19 11.73 -0.80
C ARG A 33 11.33 12.95 -0.45
N GLY A 34 10.18 12.71 0.15
CA GLY A 34 9.17 13.73 0.32
C GLY A 34 8.69 14.28 -1.03
N ARG A 35 9.02 15.54 -1.33
CA ARG A 35 8.67 16.18 -2.62
C ARG A 35 9.83 16.24 -3.60
N THR A 36 11.01 15.77 -3.21
CA THR A 36 12.23 15.88 -4.01
C THR A 36 12.48 14.58 -4.77
N PRO A 37 12.55 14.61 -6.12
CA PRO A 37 12.89 13.44 -6.91
C PRO A 37 14.30 12.94 -6.60
N ILE A 38 14.45 11.63 -6.50
CA ILE A 38 15.76 10.99 -6.46
C ILE A 38 16.35 11.07 -7.87
N PRO A 39 17.60 11.56 -8.06
CA PRO A 39 18.19 11.76 -9.40
C PRO A 39 18.14 10.50 -10.28
N ALA A 40 18.42 9.34 -9.71
CA ALA A 40 18.37 8.05 -10.39
C ALA A 40 16.98 7.71 -10.99
N ALA A 41 15.89 8.20 -10.39
CA ALA A 41 14.55 7.94 -10.88
C ALA A 41 14.33 8.48 -12.31
N ARG A 42 14.83 9.67 -12.60
CA ARG A 42 14.70 10.25 -13.96
C ARG A 42 15.48 9.44 -15.00
N THR A 43 16.64 8.93 -14.65
CA THR A 43 17.44 8.09 -15.56
C THR A 43 16.76 6.76 -15.77
N ALA A 44 16.29 6.10 -14.73
CA ALA A 44 15.54 4.85 -14.81
C ALA A 44 14.31 4.96 -15.75
N PHE A 45 13.54 6.05 -15.60
CA PHE A 45 12.32 6.23 -16.37
C PHE A 45 12.58 6.50 -17.84
N ARG A 46 13.68 7.15 -18.21
CA ARG A 46 14.10 7.29 -19.62
C ARG A 46 14.34 5.95 -20.28
N LYS A 47 14.79 4.94 -19.54
CA LYS A 47 14.99 3.57 -20.02
C LYS A 47 13.69 2.79 -20.13
N LEU A 48 12.68 3.15 -19.32
CA LEU A 48 11.40 2.45 -19.26
C LEU A 48 10.36 2.93 -20.28
N VAL A 49 10.59 4.07 -20.94
CA VAL A 49 9.66 4.65 -21.90
C VAL A 49 10.27 4.75 -23.29
N ASN A 50 9.41 4.64 -24.32
CA ASN A 50 9.82 4.88 -25.71
C ASN A 50 9.88 6.39 -26.02
N SER A 51 10.21 6.73 -27.28
CA SER A 51 10.28 8.11 -27.75
C SER A 51 8.95 8.89 -27.68
N GLN A 52 7.83 8.17 -27.54
CA GLN A 52 6.48 8.75 -27.37
C GLN A 52 6.06 8.88 -25.90
N GLY A 53 6.96 8.55 -24.96
CA GLY A 53 6.67 8.57 -23.52
C GLY A 53 5.80 7.40 -23.02
N GLN A 54 5.64 6.34 -23.82
CA GLN A 54 4.88 5.16 -23.43
C GLN A 54 5.80 4.13 -22.78
N PHE A 55 5.36 3.52 -21.69
CA PHE A 55 6.12 2.46 -21.02
C PHE A 55 6.33 1.25 -21.91
N LEU A 56 7.55 0.76 -21.95
CA LEU A 56 7.97 -0.44 -22.71
C LEU A 56 7.57 -1.75 -22.02
N VAL A 57 7.34 -1.68 -20.71
CA VAL A 57 6.94 -2.80 -19.85
C VAL A 57 5.79 -2.36 -18.97
N PRO A 58 4.95 -3.27 -18.44
CA PRO A 58 3.92 -2.91 -17.48
C PRO A 58 4.56 -2.42 -16.18
N VAL A 59 4.06 -1.31 -15.64
CA VAL A 59 4.57 -0.68 -14.43
C VAL A 59 3.40 -0.28 -13.53
N VAL A 60 3.48 -0.65 -12.26
CA VAL A 60 2.57 -0.19 -11.21
C VAL A 60 3.38 0.44 -10.08
N PHE A 61 2.95 1.60 -9.62
CA PHE A 61 3.51 2.29 -8.47
C PHE A 61 2.70 1.93 -7.24
N VAL A 62 3.32 1.21 -6.30
CA VAL A 62 2.68 0.67 -5.10
C VAL A 62 3.15 1.46 -3.89
N THR A 63 2.32 2.38 -3.42
CA THR A 63 2.64 3.15 -2.22
C THR A 63 1.78 2.74 -1.02
N ASN A 64 2.38 2.80 0.18
CA ASN A 64 1.64 2.65 1.42
C ASN A 64 0.96 3.96 1.87
N ALA A 65 1.20 5.09 1.20
CA ALA A 65 0.49 6.34 1.48
C ALA A 65 -1.02 6.18 1.35
N GLY A 66 -1.77 6.86 2.21
CA GLY A 66 -3.23 6.81 2.27
C GLY A 66 -3.91 8.18 2.41
N ASP A 67 -3.13 9.28 2.28
CA ASP A 67 -3.54 10.65 2.60
C ASP A 67 -4.11 11.44 1.41
N CYS A 68 -4.22 10.82 0.25
CA CYS A 68 -4.74 11.48 -0.94
C CYS A 68 -5.45 10.52 -1.90
N LEU A 69 -6.18 11.10 -2.85
CA LEU A 69 -6.76 10.37 -3.97
C LEU A 69 -5.67 9.85 -4.91
N ARG A 70 -5.91 8.70 -5.51
CA ARG A 70 -5.02 8.07 -6.50
C ARG A 70 -4.64 9.02 -7.63
N GLN A 71 -5.61 9.79 -8.17
CA GLN A 71 -5.36 10.79 -9.20
C GLN A 71 -4.37 11.86 -8.73
N LYS A 72 -4.52 12.38 -7.52
CA LYS A 72 -3.61 13.40 -6.98
C LYS A 72 -2.18 12.88 -6.85
N LYS A 73 -2.00 11.61 -6.41
CA LYS A 73 -0.67 11.00 -6.36
C LYS A 73 -0.08 10.82 -7.77
N ALA A 74 -0.90 10.38 -8.72
CA ALA A 74 -0.49 10.28 -10.12
C ALA A 74 -0.09 11.64 -10.71
N ASP A 75 -0.84 12.70 -10.43
CA ASP A 75 -0.53 14.07 -10.89
C ASP A 75 0.80 14.57 -10.30
N GLN A 76 1.08 14.29 -9.02
CA GLN A 76 2.36 14.61 -8.39
C GLN A 76 3.54 13.92 -9.08
N LEU A 77 3.36 12.67 -9.48
CA LEU A 77 4.38 11.88 -10.17
C LEU A 77 4.45 12.18 -11.67
N SER A 78 3.36 12.59 -12.31
CA SER A 78 3.31 12.87 -13.75
C SER A 78 4.20 14.03 -14.16
N HIS A 79 4.35 15.06 -13.33
CA HIS A 79 5.30 16.15 -13.55
C HIS A 79 6.76 15.67 -13.59
N LEU A 80 7.04 14.49 -13.03
CA LEU A 80 8.35 13.89 -12.98
C LEU A 80 8.55 12.82 -14.04
N LEU A 81 7.51 12.03 -14.33
CA LEU A 81 7.65 10.72 -14.94
C LEU A 81 6.53 10.36 -15.96
N GLY A 82 5.55 11.24 -16.20
CA GLY A 82 4.47 10.97 -17.17
C GLY A 82 3.53 9.81 -16.79
N ILE A 83 3.22 9.66 -15.50
CA ILE A 83 2.46 8.52 -14.96
C ILE A 83 0.96 8.77 -15.04
N SER A 84 0.17 7.76 -15.46
CA SER A 84 -1.28 7.79 -15.42
C SER A 84 -1.81 7.27 -14.06
N GLN A 85 -3.06 7.65 -13.72
CA GLN A 85 -3.70 7.17 -12.49
C GLN A 85 -3.86 5.64 -12.44
N ASP A 86 -3.98 4.98 -13.57
CA ASP A 86 -4.17 3.52 -13.64
C ASP A 86 -2.90 2.75 -13.26
N GLN A 87 -1.77 3.44 -13.21
CA GLN A 87 -0.49 2.89 -12.80
C GLN A 87 -0.22 3.08 -11.30
N VAL A 88 -1.04 3.89 -10.59
CA VAL A 88 -0.85 4.17 -9.17
C VAL A 88 -1.79 3.34 -8.32
N MET A 89 -1.24 2.65 -7.35
CA MET A 89 -1.94 1.91 -6.32
C MET A 89 -1.63 2.50 -4.95
N MET A 90 -2.66 3.01 -4.28
CA MET A 90 -2.60 3.46 -2.89
C MET A 90 -2.84 2.29 -1.94
N SER A 91 -2.39 2.40 -0.69
CA SER A 91 -2.62 1.36 0.33
C SER A 91 -4.09 0.98 0.47
N HIS A 92 -5.00 1.95 0.32
CA HIS A 92 -6.45 1.77 0.43
C HIS A 92 -7.13 1.26 -0.85
N SER A 93 -6.44 1.20 -1.99
CA SER A 93 -7.06 0.81 -3.28
C SER A 93 -7.81 -0.52 -3.23
N PRO A 94 -7.34 -1.57 -2.53
CA PRO A 94 -8.06 -2.84 -2.43
C PRO A 94 -9.41 -2.77 -1.71
N LEU A 95 -9.70 -1.71 -0.95
CA LEU A 95 -11.00 -1.53 -0.28
C LEU A 95 -12.19 -1.47 -1.25
N ARG A 96 -11.95 -1.17 -2.54
CA ARG A 96 -12.98 -1.27 -3.59
C ARG A 96 -13.60 -2.66 -3.69
N MET A 97 -12.90 -3.70 -3.25
CA MET A 97 -13.39 -5.08 -3.29
C MET A 97 -14.28 -5.42 -2.08
N PHE A 98 -14.23 -4.64 -1.01
CA PHE A 98 -14.96 -4.90 0.24
C PHE A 98 -16.41 -4.39 0.20
N LYS A 99 -17.17 -4.80 -0.81
CA LYS A 99 -18.53 -4.33 -1.11
C LYS A 99 -19.52 -4.51 0.05
N SER A 100 -19.30 -5.50 0.91
CA SER A 100 -20.14 -5.75 2.10
C SER A 100 -20.10 -4.62 3.14
N TYR A 101 -19.13 -3.71 3.04
CA TYR A 101 -18.97 -2.55 3.91
C TYR A 101 -19.43 -1.24 3.27
N HIS A 102 -19.63 -1.19 1.95
CA HIS A 102 -19.89 0.05 1.21
C HIS A 102 -21.18 0.74 1.65
N GLU A 103 -22.24 -0.01 1.93
CA GLU A 103 -23.54 0.53 2.38
C GLU A 103 -23.61 0.78 3.90
N LYS A 104 -22.59 0.40 4.65
CA LYS A 104 -22.58 0.56 6.10
C LYS A 104 -22.06 1.94 6.50
N CYS A 105 -22.54 2.44 7.64
CA CYS A 105 -21.91 3.57 8.30
C CYS A 105 -20.51 3.14 8.80
N VAL A 106 -19.46 3.82 8.36
CA VAL A 106 -18.07 3.51 8.69
C VAL A 106 -17.39 4.72 9.29
N LEU A 107 -16.69 4.50 10.43
CA LEU A 107 -15.83 5.52 11.00
C LEU A 107 -14.48 5.49 10.28
N VAL A 108 -14.07 6.60 9.66
CA VAL A 108 -12.80 6.70 8.94
C VAL A 108 -11.79 7.55 9.72
N SER A 109 -10.56 7.06 9.79
CA SER A 109 -9.43 7.72 10.45
C SER A 109 -8.24 7.84 9.49
N GLY A 110 -7.53 8.96 9.58
CA GLY A 110 -6.38 9.29 8.74
C GLY A 110 -6.24 10.80 8.59
N GLN A 111 -5.59 11.22 7.53
CA GLN A 111 -5.46 12.63 7.15
C GLN A 111 -5.80 12.84 5.66
N GLY A 112 -5.90 14.10 5.24
CA GLY A 112 -6.28 14.44 3.87
C GLY A 112 -7.80 14.43 3.65
N PRO A 113 -8.25 14.30 2.39
CA PRO A 113 -9.68 14.37 2.02
C PRO A 113 -10.37 13.02 2.26
N LEU A 114 -10.49 12.61 3.52
CA LEU A 114 -10.95 11.26 3.91
C LEU A 114 -12.33 10.89 3.34
N LEU A 115 -13.27 11.84 3.29
CA LEU A 115 -14.61 11.60 2.75
C LEU A 115 -14.54 11.33 1.24
N ASP A 116 -13.76 12.13 0.51
CA ASP A 116 -13.59 11.94 -0.94
C ASP A 116 -12.91 10.59 -1.25
N ILE A 117 -11.88 10.22 -0.46
CA ILE A 117 -11.20 8.93 -0.57
C ILE A 117 -12.20 7.79 -0.32
N ALA A 118 -12.97 7.86 0.75
CA ALA A 118 -13.95 6.84 1.10
C ALA A 118 -15.04 6.70 0.02
N GLN A 119 -15.57 7.81 -0.48
CA GLN A 119 -16.58 7.82 -1.55
C GLN A 119 -16.02 7.28 -2.86
N ASP A 120 -14.82 7.66 -3.24
CA ASP A 120 -14.14 7.12 -4.43
C ASP A 120 -13.94 5.60 -4.35
N LEU A 121 -13.75 5.06 -3.15
CA LEU A 121 -13.64 3.62 -2.89
C LEU A 121 -15.00 2.90 -2.88
N GLY A 122 -16.12 3.63 -2.85
CA GLY A 122 -17.48 3.09 -2.90
C GLY A 122 -18.23 3.14 -1.57
N PHE A 123 -17.67 3.69 -0.48
CA PHE A 123 -18.38 3.83 0.79
C PHE A 123 -19.43 4.93 0.71
N CYS A 124 -20.70 4.59 1.04
CA CYS A 124 -21.85 5.50 0.93
C CYS A 124 -22.07 6.33 2.18
N GLN A 125 -21.67 5.85 3.36
CA GLN A 125 -21.92 6.48 4.66
C GLN A 125 -20.65 6.61 5.52
N PRO A 126 -19.57 7.23 5.02
CA PRO A 126 -18.36 7.46 5.83
C PRO A 126 -18.58 8.64 6.78
N ILE A 127 -18.14 8.51 8.02
CA ILE A 127 -18.02 9.59 9.00
C ILE A 127 -16.57 9.70 9.48
N THR A 128 -16.06 10.91 9.63
CA THR A 128 -14.70 11.14 10.11
C THR A 128 -14.65 11.21 11.64
N ILE A 129 -13.44 11.08 12.19
CA ILE A 129 -13.17 11.36 13.61
C ILE A 129 -13.64 12.78 13.98
N ASP A 130 -13.40 13.77 13.12
CA ASP A 130 -13.84 15.15 13.36
C ASP A 130 -15.37 15.27 13.39
N THR A 131 -16.08 14.61 12.48
CA THR A 131 -17.54 14.56 12.49
C THR A 131 -18.06 13.95 13.81
N LEU A 132 -17.47 12.83 14.25
CA LEU A 132 -17.85 12.21 15.51
C LEU A 132 -17.59 13.12 16.71
N ARG A 133 -16.43 13.76 16.76
CA ARG A 133 -16.03 14.73 17.80
C ARG A 133 -16.99 15.92 17.87
N GLU A 134 -17.36 16.48 16.74
CA GLU A 134 -18.30 17.62 16.67
C GLU A 134 -19.70 17.26 17.13
N LYS A 135 -20.16 16.06 16.82
CA LYS A 135 -21.49 15.55 17.21
C LYS A 135 -21.53 15.02 18.64
N ARG A 136 -20.39 14.65 19.21
CA ARG A 136 -20.24 14.14 20.58
C ARG A 136 -19.08 14.84 21.30
N PRO A 137 -19.15 16.17 21.52
CA PRO A 137 -18.02 16.97 21.98
C PRO A 137 -17.50 16.59 23.37
N LEU A 138 -18.30 15.93 24.21
CA LEU A 138 -17.85 15.45 25.53
C LEU A 138 -16.89 14.26 25.45
N LEU A 139 -16.81 13.58 24.32
CA LEU A 139 -15.89 12.47 24.11
C LEU A 139 -14.44 12.94 23.83
N ASP A 140 -14.27 14.17 23.35
CA ASP A 140 -12.96 14.80 23.17
C ASP A 140 -12.58 15.56 24.46
N ALA A 141 -11.88 14.88 25.34
CA ALA A 141 -11.58 15.39 26.68
C ALA A 141 -10.34 16.28 26.77
N VAL A 142 -9.39 16.11 25.82
CA VAL A 142 -8.05 16.73 25.91
C VAL A 142 -8.02 18.17 25.46
N ASP A 143 -8.62 18.47 24.32
CA ASP A 143 -8.55 19.80 23.71
C ASP A 143 -9.86 20.58 23.93
N HIS A 144 -9.93 21.28 25.06
CA HIS A 144 -11.10 22.07 25.44
C HIS A 144 -11.37 23.24 24.48
N ASP A 145 -10.35 23.83 23.89
CA ASP A 145 -10.48 24.98 22.98
C ASP A 145 -11.09 24.60 21.64
N ARG A 146 -10.99 23.35 21.26
CA ARG A 146 -11.62 22.81 20.03
C ARG A 146 -13.07 22.38 20.20
N ARG A 147 -13.60 22.37 21.41
CA ARG A 147 -14.99 21.99 21.65
C ARG A 147 -15.94 23.04 21.07
N PRO A 148 -17.00 22.64 20.35
CA PRO A 148 -18.04 23.59 19.97
C PRO A 148 -18.69 24.19 21.22
N ASN A 149 -18.90 25.51 21.22
CA ASN A 149 -19.54 26.24 22.33
C ASN A 149 -21.03 25.88 22.53
N ILE A 150 -21.59 25.13 21.61
CA ILE A 150 -23.00 24.72 21.65
C ILE A 150 -23.05 23.23 21.81
N LEU A 151 -23.55 22.74 22.95
CA LEU A 151 -23.93 21.34 23.11
C LEU A 151 -25.15 21.12 22.20
N VAL A 152 -24.91 20.57 21.03
CA VAL A 152 -25.95 20.13 20.11
C VAL A 152 -26.63 18.92 20.73
N SER A 153 -27.73 19.17 21.45
CA SER A 153 -28.64 18.12 21.89
C SER A 153 -29.48 17.66 20.68
N GLY A 154 -29.01 16.73 19.95
CA GLY A 154 -29.73 16.08 18.88
C GLY A 154 -29.45 14.59 18.90
N ASP A 155 -30.47 13.79 18.72
CA ASP A 155 -30.32 12.34 18.53
C ASP A 155 -29.67 12.08 17.18
N PHE A 156 -28.32 12.12 17.17
CA PHE A 156 -27.56 11.75 15.99
C PHE A 156 -27.42 10.24 15.96
N TYR A 157 -28.16 9.62 15.07
CA TYR A 157 -28.18 8.16 14.83
C TYR A 157 -27.01 7.71 13.95
N PHE A 158 -25.78 8.17 14.24
CA PHE A 158 -24.62 7.54 13.61
C PHE A 158 -24.19 6.35 14.47
N LYS A 159 -24.39 5.17 13.93
CA LYS A 159 -23.87 3.93 14.48
C LYS A 159 -22.81 3.39 13.54
N PRO A 160 -21.52 3.71 13.73
CA PRO A 160 -20.47 3.04 12.99
C PRO A 160 -20.57 1.51 13.17
N LEU A 161 -20.62 0.79 12.06
CA LEU A 161 -20.66 -0.67 12.02
C LEU A 161 -19.30 -1.27 11.70
N SER A 162 -18.32 -0.42 11.35
CA SER A 162 -16.92 -0.75 11.17
C SER A 162 -16.04 0.48 11.28
N VAL A 163 -14.75 0.25 11.48
CA VAL A 163 -13.71 1.29 11.50
C VAL A 163 -12.76 1.06 10.33
N VAL A 164 -12.43 2.12 9.59
CA VAL A 164 -11.48 2.09 8.48
C VAL A 164 -10.33 3.04 8.80
N LEU A 165 -9.12 2.48 8.94
CA LEU A 165 -7.90 3.21 9.21
C LEU A 165 -7.14 3.39 7.89
N PHE A 166 -7.24 4.58 7.27
CA PHE A 166 -6.56 4.85 6.00
C PHE A 166 -5.08 5.15 6.14
N GLY A 167 -4.71 5.83 7.23
CA GLY A 167 -3.34 6.24 7.51
C GLY A 167 -3.24 6.94 8.87
N GLU A 168 -2.04 7.42 9.22
CA GLU A 168 -1.81 8.14 10.45
C GLU A 168 -2.65 9.42 10.51
N PRO A 169 -3.40 9.62 11.60
CA PRO A 169 -4.13 10.87 11.79
C PRO A 169 -3.21 11.99 12.25
N VAL A 170 -3.62 13.24 12.07
CA VAL A 170 -2.88 14.41 12.56
C VAL A 170 -2.89 14.48 14.10
N ARG A 171 -4.05 14.18 14.71
CA ARG A 171 -4.23 14.16 16.16
C ARG A 171 -4.41 12.72 16.66
N TRP A 172 -3.34 12.16 17.17
CA TRP A 172 -3.34 10.77 17.61
C TRP A 172 -4.18 10.57 18.86
N GLU A 173 -4.08 11.47 19.84
CA GLU A 173 -4.82 11.39 21.11
C GLU A 173 -6.33 11.33 20.92
N THR A 174 -6.88 12.24 20.12
CA THR A 174 -8.32 12.29 19.81
C THR A 174 -8.75 11.05 19.01
N SER A 175 -7.97 10.67 18.00
CA SER A 175 -8.28 9.51 17.15
C SER A 175 -8.23 8.20 17.93
N LEU A 176 -7.21 8.00 18.78
CA LEU A 176 -7.09 6.82 19.64
C LEU A 176 -8.30 6.72 20.59
N GLN A 177 -8.65 7.82 21.27
CA GLN A 177 -9.77 7.84 22.20
C GLN A 177 -11.09 7.49 21.52
N LEU A 178 -11.44 8.18 20.41
CA LEU A 178 -12.73 7.98 19.76
C LEU A 178 -12.85 6.63 19.03
N ILE A 179 -11.77 6.09 18.50
CA ILE A 179 -11.76 4.73 17.96
C ILE A 179 -12.01 3.71 19.07
N ILE A 180 -11.32 3.83 20.21
CA ILE A 180 -11.54 2.96 21.38
C ILE A 180 -12.99 3.06 21.86
N ASP A 181 -13.55 4.27 21.97
CA ASP A 181 -14.95 4.47 22.37
C ASP A 181 -15.91 3.72 21.44
N VAL A 182 -15.71 3.80 20.12
CA VAL A 182 -16.54 3.10 19.14
C VAL A 182 -16.41 1.59 19.26
N LEU A 183 -15.18 1.08 19.44
CA LEU A 183 -14.92 -0.35 19.57
C LEU A 183 -15.52 -0.95 20.85
N LEU A 184 -15.41 -0.24 21.98
CA LEU A 184 -15.87 -0.72 23.28
C LEU A 184 -17.36 -0.52 23.53
N THR A 185 -18.06 0.10 22.59
CA THR A 185 -19.52 0.37 22.68
C THR A 185 -20.31 -0.21 21.51
N SER A 186 -19.69 -1.05 20.68
CA SER A 186 -20.32 -1.62 19.47
C SER A 186 -20.94 -0.56 18.55
N GLY A 187 -20.25 0.57 18.40
CA GLY A 187 -20.67 1.69 17.55
C GLY A 187 -21.61 2.72 18.21
N TYR A 188 -21.79 2.65 19.54
CA TYR A 188 -22.56 3.64 20.32
C TYR A 188 -21.65 4.43 21.29
N PRO A 189 -20.77 5.30 20.80
CA PRO A 189 -19.69 5.89 21.58
C PRO A 189 -20.11 6.77 22.75
N GLY A 190 -21.41 7.11 22.84
CA GLY A 190 -21.99 7.80 24.01
C GLY A 190 -22.38 6.87 25.16
N ASN A 191 -22.35 5.56 24.97
CA ASN A 191 -22.69 4.60 26.00
C ASN A 191 -21.46 4.26 26.87
N PRO A 192 -21.67 3.76 28.09
CA PRO A 192 -20.60 3.17 28.89
C PRO A 192 -19.95 1.99 28.17
N TYR A 193 -18.66 1.75 28.45
CA TYR A 193 -17.97 0.58 27.94
C TYR A 193 -18.64 -0.71 28.41
N GLY A 194 -18.91 -1.64 27.49
CA GLY A 194 -19.53 -2.93 27.78
C GLY A 194 -18.52 -4.07 27.75
N HIS A 195 -18.63 -5.01 28.70
CA HIS A 195 -17.80 -6.21 28.73
C HIS A 195 -18.13 -7.20 27.60
N GLU A 196 -19.33 -7.08 26.99
CA GLU A 196 -19.83 -7.99 25.94
C GLU A 196 -19.47 -7.54 24.52
N ASN A 197 -18.70 -6.44 24.35
CA ASN A 197 -18.35 -5.90 23.05
C ASN A 197 -17.14 -6.61 22.39
N TYR A 198 -17.02 -7.93 22.59
CA TYR A 198 -15.99 -8.73 21.94
C TYR A 198 -16.62 -10.03 21.38
N PRO A 199 -16.37 -10.36 20.10
CA PRO A 199 -15.53 -9.62 19.15
C PRO A 199 -16.08 -8.22 18.86
N HIS A 200 -15.17 -7.24 18.81
CA HIS A 200 -15.55 -5.85 18.50
C HIS A 200 -16.00 -5.73 17.03
N ILE A 201 -16.57 -4.59 16.66
CA ILE A 201 -16.93 -4.32 15.27
C ILE A 201 -15.69 -4.39 14.36
N PRO A 202 -15.86 -4.76 13.06
CA PRO A 202 -14.74 -4.95 12.15
C PRO A 202 -13.85 -3.71 12.03
N VAL A 203 -12.53 -3.94 11.99
CA VAL A 203 -11.50 -2.93 11.74
C VAL A 203 -10.76 -3.30 10.46
N LEU A 204 -10.81 -2.41 9.48
CA LEU A 204 -10.08 -2.50 8.22
C LEU A 204 -8.93 -1.48 8.29
N ALA A 205 -7.69 -1.90 8.10
CA ALA A 205 -6.55 -1.01 8.21
C ALA A 205 -5.67 -1.04 6.97
N CYS A 206 -5.14 0.14 6.62
CA CYS A 206 -4.23 0.35 5.50
C CYS A 206 -2.91 0.88 6.02
N ASN A 207 -1.83 0.67 5.27
CA ASN A 207 -0.50 1.17 5.58
C ASN A 207 0.05 0.69 6.93
N MET A 208 0.82 -0.38 6.90
CA MET A 208 1.42 -0.99 8.09
C MET A 208 2.85 -0.52 8.35
N ASP A 209 3.36 0.46 7.59
CA ASP A 209 4.72 0.97 7.78
C ASP A 209 4.88 1.57 9.17
N LEU A 210 5.82 1.03 9.95
CA LEU A 210 6.21 1.65 11.21
C LEU A 210 6.94 2.98 10.95
N MET A 211 7.83 2.98 9.96
CA MET A 211 8.68 4.10 9.58
C MET A 211 8.63 4.30 8.07
N TRP A 212 8.80 5.55 7.63
CA TRP A 212 8.94 5.92 6.23
C TRP A 212 9.94 7.08 6.06
N VAL A 213 10.43 7.31 4.85
CA VAL A 213 11.44 8.33 4.56
C VAL A 213 10.81 9.53 3.88
N ALA A 214 10.99 10.69 4.51
CA ALA A 214 10.68 12.01 3.96
C ALA A 214 11.96 12.81 3.72
N GLU A 215 11.89 14.14 3.80
CA GLU A 215 13.03 15.04 3.61
C GLU A 215 14.06 14.97 4.75
N ALA A 216 13.63 14.61 5.96
CA ALA A 216 14.53 14.44 7.10
C ALA A 216 15.50 13.27 6.85
N GLN A 217 16.71 13.39 7.40
CA GLN A 217 17.72 12.33 7.27
C GLN A 217 17.27 11.02 7.92
N SER A 218 16.71 11.11 9.14
CA SER A 218 16.18 9.94 9.84
C SER A 218 14.73 9.65 9.40
N PRO A 219 14.30 8.38 9.37
CA PRO A 219 12.92 8.01 9.09
C PRO A 219 11.92 8.64 10.08
N ARG A 220 10.70 8.83 9.63
CA ARG A 220 9.58 9.36 10.41
C ARG A 220 8.56 8.28 10.72
N PHE A 221 7.75 8.48 11.75
CA PHE A 221 6.69 7.56 12.13
C PHE A 221 5.65 7.42 11.02
N GLY A 222 5.33 6.19 10.66
CA GLY A 222 4.24 5.85 9.76
C GLY A 222 2.98 5.40 10.50
N HIS A 223 1.97 5.04 9.74
CA HIS A 223 0.68 4.58 10.28
C HIS A 223 0.81 3.32 11.15
N GLY A 224 1.76 2.44 10.84
CA GLY A 224 2.03 1.27 11.69
C GLY A 224 2.36 1.63 13.14
N THR A 225 3.03 2.76 13.38
CA THR A 225 3.28 3.26 14.75
C THR A 225 1.98 3.66 15.44
N PHE A 226 1.04 4.32 14.75
CA PHE A 226 -0.28 4.62 15.29
C PHE A 226 -1.06 3.34 15.62
N MET A 227 -1.01 2.34 14.73
CA MET A 227 -1.68 1.05 14.95
C MET A 227 -1.12 0.32 16.17
N VAL A 228 0.20 0.33 16.37
CA VAL A 228 0.85 -0.22 17.59
C VAL A 228 0.32 0.47 18.86
N CYS A 229 0.16 1.79 18.84
CA CYS A 229 -0.43 2.52 19.96
C CYS A 229 -1.87 2.07 20.22
N LEU A 230 -2.70 2.01 19.17
CA LEU A 230 -4.10 1.58 19.26
C LEU A 230 -4.23 0.16 19.83
N GLU A 231 -3.45 -0.79 19.30
CA GLU A 231 -3.42 -2.19 19.72
C GLU A 231 -3.04 -2.32 21.20
N ASN A 232 -1.98 -1.63 21.62
CA ASN A 232 -1.51 -1.68 23.01
C ASN A 232 -2.51 -1.05 23.99
N ILE A 233 -3.12 0.08 23.63
CA ILE A 233 -4.16 0.71 24.45
C ILE A 233 -5.37 -0.21 24.59
N TYR A 234 -5.87 -0.76 23.46
CA TYR A 234 -6.99 -1.68 23.44
C TYR A 234 -6.72 -2.90 24.34
N LYS A 235 -5.56 -3.54 24.16
CA LYS A 235 -5.13 -4.68 24.97
C LYS A 235 -5.01 -4.33 26.44
N LYS A 236 -4.47 -3.16 26.78
CA LYS A 236 -4.31 -2.72 28.17
C LYS A 236 -5.65 -2.50 28.87
N ILE A 237 -6.65 -1.97 28.15
CA ILE A 237 -7.99 -1.72 28.71
C ILE A 237 -8.80 -3.00 28.82
N THR A 238 -8.74 -3.87 27.80
CA THR A 238 -9.65 -5.02 27.68
C THR A 238 -9.04 -6.36 28.08
N GLY A 239 -7.71 -6.45 28.14
CA GLY A 239 -6.98 -7.72 28.25
C GLY A 239 -7.02 -8.59 26.97
N LYS A 240 -7.60 -8.09 25.87
CA LYS A 240 -7.82 -8.81 24.62
C LYS A 240 -7.05 -8.15 23.46
N ASP A 241 -6.70 -8.93 22.44
CA ASP A 241 -6.04 -8.40 21.27
C ASP A 241 -7.05 -7.75 20.33
N LEU A 242 -6.68 -6.60 19.74
CA LEU A 242 -7.39 -5.99 18.65
C LEU A 242 -7.32 -6.92 17.43
N LYS A 243 -8.45 -7.15 16.75
CA LYS A 243 -8.54 -7.98 15.56
C LYS A 243 -8.78 -7.11 14.32
N TYR A 244 -8.08 -7.42 13.25
CA TYR A 244 -8.31 -6.79 11.96
C TYR A 244 -9.10 -7.74 11.05
N GLU A 245 -10.14 -7.22 10.44
CA GLU A 245 -10.87 -7.91 9.38
C GLU A 245 -10.02 -8.02 8.11
N ALA A 246 -9.29 -6.95 7.79
CA ALA A 246 -8.32 -6.94 6.72
C ALA A 246 -7.20 -5.93 6.99
N LEU A 247 -5.99 -6.29 6.55
CA LEU A 247 -4.81 -5.46 6.53
C LEU A 247 -4.40 -5.24 5.08
N MET A 248 -4.32 -3.99 4.65
CA MET A 248 -3.98 -3.58 3.28
C MET A 248 -2.76 -2.66 3.28
N GLY A 249 -2.10 -2.59 2.15
CA GLY A 249 -0.76 -2.03 2.06
C GLY A 249 0.29 -3.11 2.18
N LYS A 250 1.52 -2.81 1.76
CA LYS A 250 2.65 -3.73 1.90
C LYS A 250 2.91 -3.99 3.40
N PRO A 251 3.20 -5.20 3.82
CA PRO A 251 3.53 -6.41 3.06
C PRO A 251 2.33 -7.35 2.80
N SER A 252 1.10 -6.88 2.87
CA SER A 252 -0.09 -7.72 2.69
C SER A 252 -0.14 -8.40 1.32
N ARG A 253 -0.44 -9.70 1.31
CA ARG A 253 -0.66 -10.48 0.09
C ARG A 253 -1.70 -9.83 -0.82
N LEU A 254 -2.78 -9.33 -0.26
CA LEU A 254 -3.86 -8.67 -1.02
C LEU A 254 -3.36 -7.48 -1.85
N THR A 255 -2.37 -6.75 -1.34
CA THR A 255 -1.74 -5.64 -2.04
C THR A 255 -1.03 -6.11 -3.30
N TYR A 256 -0.25 -7.18 -3.22
CA TYR A 256 0.46 -7.73 -4.38
C TYR A 256 -0.48 -8.40 -5.39
N GLN A 257 -1.53 -9.07 -4.94
CA GLN A 257 -2.57 -9.60 -5.82
C GLN A 257 -3.28 -8.49 -6.62
N TYR A 258 -3.59 -7.37 -5.95
CA TYR A 258 -4.21 -6.23 -6.62
C TYR A 258 -3.23 -5.54 -7.58
N ALA A 259 -1.97 -5.39 -7.19
CA ALA A 259 -0.92 -4.84 -8.06
C ALA A 259 -0.70 -5.72 -9.32
N GLU A 260 -0.67 -7.04 -9.17
CA GLU A 260 -0.61 -7.96 -10.31
C GLU A 260 -1.82 -7.81 -11.23
N HIS A 261 -3.02 -7.66 -10.67
CA HIS A 261 -4.22 -7.40 -11.47
C HIS A 261 -4.07 -6.15 -12.33
N LEU A 262 -3.50 -5.07 -11.80
CA LEU A 262 -3.23 -3.83 -12.56
C LEU A 262 -2.17 -4.04 -13.65
N ILE A 263 -1.09 -4.78 -13.38
CA ILE A 263 -0.06 -5.16 -14.37
C ILE A 263 -0.70 -5.88 -15.54
N ARG A 264 -1.56 -6.84 -15.26
CA ARG A 264 -2.26 -7.63 -16.30
C ARG A 264 -3.26 -6.79 -17.08
N ALA A 265 -3.98 -5.89 -16.41
CA ALA A 265 -4.88 -4.96 -17.08
C ALA A 265 -4.14 -4.08 -18.09
N GLN A 266 -2.95 -3.58 -17.76
CA GLN A 266 -2.10 -2.82 -18.66
C GLN A 266 -1.64 -3.66 -19.87
N ALA A 267 -1.22 -4.90 -19.63
CA ALA A 267 -0.83 -5.81 -20.71
C ALA A 267 -1.98 -6.09 -21.68
N LEU A 268 -3.18 -6.34 -21.17
CA LEU A 268 -4.39 -6.55 -21.96
C LEU A 268 -4.78 -5.31 -22.78
N GLN A 269 -4.75 -4.12 -22.17
CA GLN A 269 -5.05 -2.86 -22.88
C GLN A 269 -4.11 -2.60 -24.05
N ARG A 270 -2.88 -3.11 -23.96
CA ARG A 270 -1.86 -2.99 -25.03
C ARG A 270 -1.85 -4.17 -25.99
N SER A 271 -2.80 -5.10 -25.86
CA SER A 271 -2.87 -6.32 -26.68
C SER A 271 -1.56 -7.14 -26.63
N TRP A 272 -0.90 -7.15 -25.47
CA TRP A 272 0.28 -8.00 -25.27
C TRP A 272 -0.18 -9.44 -25.04
N GLU A 273 0.08 -10.29 -26.01
CA GLU A 273 -0.33 -11.70 -25.97
C GLU A 273 0.51 -12.55 -25.01
N GLN A 274 1.73 -12.11 -24.71
CA GLN A 274 2.63 -12.85 -23.84
C GLN A 274 2.22 -12.67 -22.37
N PRO A 275 2.01 -13.76 -21.60
CA PRO A 275 1.66 -13.66 -20.19
C PRO A 275 2.84 -13.12 -19.37
N ILE A 276 2.53 -12.28 -18.38
CA ILE A 276 3.51 -11.80 -17.41
C ILE A 276 3.88 -12.96 -16.49
N GLN A 277 5.16 -13.35 -16.52
CA GLN A 277 5.69 -14.46 -15.75
C GLN A 277 6.34 -14.00 -14.44
N THR A 278 7.03 -12.85 -14.48
CA THR A 278 7.80 -12.36 -13.34
C THR A 278 7.35 -10.94 -12.95
N LEU A 279 7.11 -10.73 -11.67
CA LEU A 279 6.95 -9.42 -11.07
C LEU A 279 8.22 -9.04 -10.34
N TYR A 280 8.72 -7.83 -10.55
CA TYR A 280 9.86 -7.28 -9.82
C TYR A 280 9.39 -6.16 -8.91
N ALA A 281 9.39 -6.42 -7.60
CA ALA A 281 9.04 -5.45 -6.57
C ALA A 281 10.31 -4.71 -6.14
N VAL A 282 10.38 -3.43 -6.47
CA VAL A 282 11.50 -2.54 -6.16
C VAL A 282 11.08 -1.63 -5.00
N GLY A 283 11.76 -1.73 -3.87
CA GLY A 283 11.44 -0.98 -2.67
C GLY A 283 12.65 -0.71 -1.80
N ASP A 284 12.48 0.11 -0.77
CA ASP A 284 13.53 0.57 0.13
C ASP A 284 13.42 -0.01 1.56
N ASN A 285 12.39 -0.79 1.84
CA ASN A 285 12.07 -1.25 3.17
C ASN A 285 11.98 -2.79 3.24
N LEU A 286 12.85 -3.39 4.07
CA LEU A 286 12.90 -4.83 4.28
C LEU A 286 11.60 -5.42 4.84
N MET A 287 10.90 -4.68 5.71
CA MET A 287 9.75 -5.18 6.45
C MET A 287 8.44 -5.06 5.70
N THR A 288 8.39 -4.27 4.63
CA THR A 288 7.19 -4.06 3.83
C THR A 288 7.40 -4.48 2.37
N ASP A 289 8.39 -3.90 1.68
CA ASP A 289 8.62 -4.18 0.26
C ASP A 289 9.18 -5.58 0.05
N VAL A 290 10.31 -5.88 0.69
CA VAL A 290 11.01 -7.16 0.52
C VAL A 290 10.19 -8.30 1.11
N TYR A 291 9.76 -8.15 2.36
CA TYR A 291 8.95 -9.16 3.03
C TYR A 291 7.67 -9.47 2.25
N GLY A 292 6.99 -8.45 1.78
CA GLY A 292 5.74 -8.61 1.01
C GLY A 292 5.95 -9.29 -0.33
N ALA A 293 7.00 -8.92 -1.08
CA ALA A 293 7.35 -9.56 -2.34
C ALA A 293 7.69 -11.06 -2.14
N ASN A 294 8.50 -11.37 -1.14
CA ASN A 294 8.90 -12.74 -0.83
C ASN A 294 7.71 -13.58 -0.33
N LEU A 295 6.84 -13.00 0.49
CA LEU A 295 5.60 -13.65 0.94
C LEU A 295 4.68 -13.95 -0.25
N TYR A 296 4.54 -13.00 -1.17
CA TYR A 296 3.72 -13.19 -2.37
C TYR A 296 4.33 -14.24 -3.29
N ASN A 297 5.66 -14.27 -3.45
CA ASN A 297 6.34 -15.31 -4.21
C ASN A 297 6.05 -16.71 -3.64
N ARG A 298 6.16 -16.88 -2.32
CA ARG A 298 5.83 -18.14 -1.64
C ARG A 298 4.38 -18.55 -1.91
N TYR A 299 3.44 -17.62 -1.85
CA TYR A 299 2.05 -17.87 -2.18
C TYR A 299 1.86 -18.35 -3.63
N LEU A 300 2.54 -17.74 -4.60
CA LEU A 300 2.49 -18.15 -6.02
C LEU A 300 3.02 -19.59 -6.19
N GLU A 301 4.14 -19.92 -5.54
CA GLU A 301 4.72 -21.26 -5.58
C GLU A 301 3.82 -22.33 -4.97
N GLU A 302 3.23 -22.05 -3.80
CA GLU A 302 2.30 -22.94 -3.12
C GLU A 302 1.04 -23.19 -3.96
N SER A 303 0.49 -22.14 -4.53
CA SER A 303 -0.69 -22.22 -5.37
C SER A 303 -0.47 -22.98 -6.67
N SER A 304 0.73 -22.85 -7.25
CA SER A 304 1.14 -23.63 -8.43
C SER A 304 1.24 -25.12 -8.10
N ARG A 305 1.75 -25.49 -6.91
CA ARG A 305 1.89 -26.90 -6.47
C ARG A 305 0.54 -27.56 -6.14
N THR A 306 -0.38 -26.80 -5.56
CA THR A 306 -1.67 -27.34 -5.10
C THR A 306 -2.73 -27.39 -6.19
N GLY A 307 -2.47 -26.79 -7.37
CA GLY A 307 -3.47 -26.68 -8.44
C GLY A 307 -4.73 -25.90 -8.00
N SER A 308 -4.57 -25.00 -7.03
CA SER A 308 -5.66 -24.25 -6.42
C SER A 308 -6.40 -23.43 -7.49
N LYS A 309 -7.73 -23.63 -7.58
CA LYS A 309 -8.61 -22.86 -8.47
C LYS A 309 -8.77 -21.40 -8.07
N GLU A 310 -8.18 -20.97 -6.95
CA GLU A 310 -8.25 -19.60 -6.46
C GLU A 310 -7.40 -18.63 -7.27
N LEU A 311 -6.39 -19.15 -7.98
CA LEU A 311 -5.63 -18.31 -8.92
C LEU A 311 -6.30 -18.30 -10.29
N ALA A 312 -6.46 -17.10 -10.85
CA ALA A 312 -6.82 -16.98 -12.25
C ALA A 312 -5.80 -17.68 -13.14
N PRO A 313 -6.22 -18.30 -14.29
CA PRO A 313 -5.35 -19.12 -15.15
C PRO A 313 -4.10 -18.45 -15.71
N ALA A 314 -3.89 -17.18 -15.42
CA ALA A 314 -2.82 -16.34 -15.92
C ALA A 314 -2.06 -15.58 -14.80
N ALA A 315 -1.98 -16.14 -13.57
CA ALA A 315 -1.17 -15.54 -12.51
C ALA A 315 0.32 -15.57 -12.86
N ALA A 316 1.10 -14.59 -12.36
CA ALA A 316 2.55 -14.61 -12.48
C ALA A 316 3.12 -15.88 -11.85
N ALA A 317 4.22 -16.38 -12.40
CA ALA A 317 4.87 -17.57 -11.87
C ALA A 317 5.72 -17.25 -10.63
N ARG A 318 6.22 -16.00 -10.53
CA ARG A 318 7.11 -15.56 -9.46
C ARG A 318 7.03 -14.06 -9.20
N CYS A 319 7.42 -13.68 -7.97
CA CYS A 319 7.65 -12.30 -7.56
C CYS A 319 9.05 -12.20 -6.96
N ARG A 320 9.86 -11.26 -7.43
CA ARG A 320 11.24 -11.05 -7.00
C ARG A 320 11.40 -9.71 -6.31
N SER A 321 12.13 -9.70 -5.20
CA SER A 321 12.40 -8.51 -4.42
C SER A 321 13.73 -7.86 -4.83
N VAL A 322 13.69 -6.54 -5.07
CA VAL A 322 14.87 -5.72 -5.35
C VAL A 322 14.92 -4.59 -4.34
N LEU A 323 15.89 -4.64 -3.42
CA LEU A 323 16.09 -3.63 -2.39
C LEU A 323 17.00 -2.51 -2.91
N VAL A 324 16.55 -1.26 -2.77
CA VAL A 324 17.36 -0.06 -3.06
C VAL A 324 17.85 0.59 -1.78
N CYS A 325 19.00 1.31 -1.87
CA CYS A 325 19.69 1.91 -0.74
C CYS A 325 19.40 3.42 -0.59
N THR A 326 18.28 3.90 -1.14
CA THR A 326 17.96 5.33 -1.20
C THR A 326 16.90 5.79 -0.20
N GLY A 327 16.40 4.87 0.64
CA GLY A 327 15.30 5.15 1.55
C GLY A 327 15.53 4.69 2.99
N VAL A 328 14.62 3.87 3.50
CA VAL A 328 14.67 3.34 4.89
C VAL A 328 15.92 2.48 5.08
N TYR A 329 16.22 1.61 4.11
CA TYR A 329 17.42 0.83 4.13
C TYR A 329 18.64 1.65 3.68
N SER A 330 19.70 1.64 4.49
CA SER A 330 20.98 2.25 4.16
C SER A 330 22.13 1.33 4.60
N PRO A 331 23.03 0.93 3.68
CA PRO A 331 24.15 0.04 4.00
C PRO A 331 25.19 0.69 4.90
N HIS A 332 25.18 2.01 5.03
CA HIS A 332 26.09 2.81 5.86
C HIS A 332 25.39 3.41 7.10
N GLY A 333 24.14 3.01 7.37
CA GLY A 333 23.44 3.43 8.58
C GLY A 333 24.11 2.83 9.82
N GLU A 334 24.09 3.57 10.95
CA GLU A 334 24.59 3.10 12.24
C GLU A 334 23.81 1.87 12.76
N VAL A 335 22.65 1.60 12.19
CA VAL A 335 21.86 0.38 12.45
C VAL A 335 22.33 -0.66 11.45
N ALA A 336 23.06 -1.66 11.95
CA ALA A 336 23.43 -2.84 11.18
C ALA A 336 22.18 -3.43 10.50
N LEU A 337 22.37 -3.92 9.26
CA LEU A 337 21.33 -4.73 8.59
C LEU A 337 20.83 -5.74 9.61
N PRO A 338 19.52 -5.81 9.85
CA PRO A 338 18.99 -6.95 10.54
C PRO A 338 19.30 -8.17 9.65
N THR A 339 20.30 -8.93 10.06
CA THR A 339 20.53 -10.24 9.46
C THR A 339 19.42 -11.17 9.91
N ARG A 340 19.20 -12.26 9.17
CA ARG A 340 18.23 -13.30 9.52
C ARG A 340 18.30 -13.70 11.01
N ASP A 341 19.52 -13.77 11.56
CA ASP A 341 19.77 -14.19 12.93
C ASP A 341 19.56 -13.06 13.96
N SER A 342 19.58 -11.79 13.55
CA SER A 342 19.41 -10.63 14.43
C SER A 342 17.99 -10.08 14.42
N ILE A 343 17.15 -10.43 13.45
CA ILE A 343 15.75 -10.00 13.38
C ILE A 343 14.93 -10.85 14.34
N THR A 344 14.24 -10.16 15.25
CA THR A 344 13.29 -10.76 16.18
C THR A 344 11.87 -10.31 15.84
N GLU A 345 10.87 -11.04 16.33
CA GLU A 345 9.47 -10.68 16.19
C GLU A 345 9.17 -9.25 16.68
N ASN A 346 9.92 -8.75 17.67
CA ASN A 346 9.78 -7.40 18.18
C ASN A 346 10.17 -6.29 17.18
N VAL A 347 10.96 -6.62 16.17
CA VAL A 347 11.36 -5.67 15.11
C VAL A 347 10.38 -5.67 13.95
N PHE A 348 9.60 -6.75 13.82
CA PHE A 348 8.63 -6.89 12.76
C PHE A 348 7.33 -6.15 13.09
N HIS A 349 6.92 -5.23 12.22
CA HIS A 349 5.75 -4.37 12.41
C HIS A 349 4.70 -4.48 11.30
N GLY A 350 4.95 -5.32 10.29
CA GLY A 350 4.13 -5.40 9.10
C GLY A 350 2.87 -6.24 9.27
N HIS A 351 3.02 -7.53 9.48
CA HIS A 351 1.88 -8.44 9.60
C HIS A 351 1.52 -8.71 11.06
N ARG A 352 0.25 -8.47 11.40
CA ARG A 352 -0.29 -8.67 12.75
C ARG A 352 -1.17 -9.92 12.84
N ASP A 353 -1.49 -10.51 11.72
CA ASP A 353 -2.44 -11.62 11.56
C ASP A 353 -1.77 -12.99 11.33
N PHE A 354 -0.44 -13.04 11.24
CA PHE A 354 0.31 -14.29 11.14
C PHE A 354 1.73 -14.21 11.72
N THR A 355 2.33 -15.37 11.91
CA THR A 355 3.66 -15.51 12.50
C THR A 355 4.74 -14.95 11.59
N PHE A 356 5.62 -14.13 12.14
CA PHE A 356 6.79 -13.60 11.45
C PHE A 356 7.74 -14.71 11.02
N ASP A 357 8.19 -14.65 9.76
CA ASP A 357 9.21 -15.52 9.20
C ASP A 357 10.46 -14.71 8.81
N PRO A 358 11.56 -14.82 9.56
CA PRO A 358 12.77 -14.06 9.30
C PRO A 358 13.41 -14.39 7.94
N GLY A 359 13.10 -15.52 7.33
CA GLY A 359 13.58 -15.87 6.00
C GLY A 359 13.01 -14.99 4.88
N LEU A 360 11.89 -14.30 5.14
CA LEU A 360 11.25 -13.44 4.14
C LEU A 360 11.81 -12.01 4.08
N VAL A 361 12.75 -11.64 4.97
CA VAL A 361 13.40 -10.33 4.93
C VAL A 361 14.64 -10.29 4.05
N GLU A 362 15.10 -11.44 3.54
CA GLU A 362 16.26 -11.50 2.65
C GLU A 362 15.85 -11.11 1.23
N PRO A 363 16.37 -9.98 0.67
CA PRO A 363 16.06 -9.58 -0.69
C PRO A 363 16.71 -10.51 -1.71
N ASP A 364 16.04 -10.77 -2.85
CA ASP A 364 16.66 -11.46 -3.97
C ASP A 364 17.86 -10.68 -4.52
N HIS A 365 17.74 -9.36 -4.55
CA HIS A 365 18.80 -8.47 -5.04
C HIS A 365 18.87 -7.18 -4.20
N VAL A 366 20.10 -6.66 -4.04
CA VAL A 366 20.36 -5.34 -3.43
C VAL A 366 21.11 -4.48 -4.44
N VAL A 367 20.62 -3.28 -4.70
CA VAL A 367 21.20 -2.34 -5.66
C VAL A 367 21.25 -0.93 -5.06
N PRO A 368 22.13 -0.05 -5.55
CA PRO A 368 22.28 1.30 -4.99
C PRO A 368 21.00 2.13 -5.06
N ASP A 369 20.30 2.07 -6.20
CA ASP A 369 19.15 2.91 -6.52
C ASP A 369 18.23 2.27 -7.59
N VAL A 370 17.17 2.98 -7.93
CA VAL A 370 16.16 2.50 -8.90
C VAL A 370 16.70 2.40 -10.33
N ASP A 371 17.70 3.19 -10.71
CA ASP A 371 18.31 3.10 -12.04
C ASP A 371 19.07 1.78 -12.20
N ALA A 372 19.87 1.44 -11.20
CA ALA A 372 20.55 0.15 -11.13
C ALA A 372 19.56 -1.03 -11.05
N ALA A 373 18.39 -0.84 -10.41
CA ALA A 373 17.34 -1.85 -10.36
C ALA A 373 16.77 -2.14 -11.76
N VAL A 374 16.50 -1.11 -12.56
CA VAL A 374 16.01 -1.26 -13.94
C VAL A 374 17.04 -1.96 -14.82
N ASP A 375 18.31 -1.55 -14.75
CA ASP A 375 19.39 -2.20 -15.51
C ASP A 375 19.53 -3.67 -15.15
N LEU A 376 19.51 -4.00 -13.86
CA LEU A 376 19.57 -5.39 -13.40
C LEU A 376 18.44 -6.24 -13.98
N VAL A 377 17.19 -5.75 -13.89
CA VAL A 377 16.03 -6.50 -14.38
C VAL A 377 16.09 -6.67 -15.90
N PHE A 378 16.45 -5.63 -16.64
CA PHE A 378 16.62 -5.76 -18.09
C PHE A 378 17.69 -6.78 -18.46
N GLN A 379 18.78 -6.85 -17.70
CA GLN A 379 19.82 -7.87 -17.88
C GLN A 379 19.30 -9.28 -17.56
N LEU A 380 18.57 -9.45 -16.45
CA LEU A 380 18.01 -10.76 -16.03
C LEU A 380 17.00 -11.30 -17.05
N GLU A 381 16.21 -10.43 -17.66
CA GLU A 381 15.17 -10.76 -18.62
C GLU A 381 15.66 -10.75 -20.09
N ASN A 382 16.96 -10.45 -20.32
CA ASN A 382 17.53 -10.24 -21.65
C ASN A 382 16.72 -9.25 -22.49
N PHE A 383 16.18 -8.22 -21.85
CA PHE A 383 15.34 -7.20 -22.47
C PHE A 383 16.19 -6.02 -22.91
N ALA A 384 16.21 -5.75 -24.20
CA ALA A 384 16.87 -4.57 -24.78
C ALA A 384 15.79 -3.56 -25.21
N PRO A 385 15.69 -2.39 -24.55
CA PRO A 385 14.81 -1.34 -25.02
C PRO A 385 15.32 -0.80 -26.36
N HIS A 386 14.46 -0.74 -27.38
CA HIS A 386 14.74 -0.19 -28.69
C HIS A 386 14.27 1.26 -28.80
#